data_e983fa4da4e5c691bedd9fc4f6eec46c
#
_entry.id   e983fa4da4e5c691bedd9fc4f6eec46c
#
_cell.length_a   1.000
_cell.length_b   1.000
_cell.length_c   1.000
_cell.angle_alpha   90.00
_cell.angle_beta   90.00
_cell.angle_gamma   90.00
#
_symmetry.space_group_name_H-M   'P 1'
#
loop_
_entity.id
_entity.type
_entity.pdbx_description
1 polymer ?
#
loop_
_entity_poly.entity_id
_entity_poly.type
_entity_poly.pdbx_seq_one_letter_code
_entity_poly.pdbx_strand_id
1 'polypeptide(L)'
;MRSQSDEEFVKEGAEKITEKDIEKVVEKSEEIEEKFKARGPLKRFIEDYRVLKELIRDYRGGRYRQALYGTIAAAVFALLYVFNPLDLLPDVLPIIGVLDDASVITACLMLIERDLGKYRNWKVRQVDV
;
A
#
# COMPACT_ATOMS: atom_id res chain seq x y z
N MET A 1 -16.87 10.24 -8.87
CA MET A 1 -16.79 11.07 -7.70
C MET A 1 -16.28 10.33 -6.49
N ARG A 2 -16.89 9.17 -6.16
CA ARG A 2 -16.39 8.39 -5.02
C ARG A 2 -14.96 7.96 -5.19
N SER A 3 -14.61 7.48 -6.39
CA SER A 3 -13.24 7.00 -6.59
C SER A 3 -12.22 8.12 -6.46
N GLN A 4 -12.59 9.33 -6.88
CA GLN A 4 -11.71 10.48 -6.71
C GLN A 4 -11.50 10.81 -5.24
N SER A 5 -12.60 10.77 -4.45
CA SER A 5 -12.48 10.97 -3.01
C SER A 5 -11.62 9.90 -2.35
N ASP A 6 -11.75 8.67 -2.81
CA ASP A 6 -10.95 7.57 -2.26
C ASP A 6 -9.48 7.79 -2.55
N GLU A 7 -9.14 8.23 -3.77
CA GLU A 7 -7.76 8.52 -4.11
C GLU A 7 -7.21 9.68 -3.29
N GLU A 8 -8.02 10.70 -3.07
CA GLU A 8 -7.60 11.81 -2.23
C GLU A 8 -7.34 11.36 -0.80
N PHE A 9 -8.19 10.47 -0.31
CA PHE A 9 -8.00 9.91 1.03
C PHE A 9 -6.64 9.21 1.14
N VAL A 10 -6.31 8.40 0.15
CA VAL A 10 -5.03 7.69 0.14
C VAL A 10 -3.86 8.68 0.03
N LYS A 11 -4.00 9.70 -0.82
CA LYS A 11 -2.94 10.70 -0.97
C LYS A 11 -2.68 11.43 0.35
N GLU A 12 -3.75 11.84 1.03
CA GLU A 12 -3.60 12.55 2.29
C GLU A 12 -2.97 11.66 3.35
N GLY A 13 -3.39 10.40 3.38
CA GLY A 13 -2.78 9.46 4.31
C GLY A 13 -1.31 9.23 4.00
N ALA A 14 -0.98 9.13 2.72
CA ALA A 14 0.40 8.91 2.31
C ALA A 14 1.33 10.03 2.75
N GLU A 15 0.82 11.26 2.76
CA GLU A 15 1.64 12.40 3.17
C GLU A 15 2.10 12.30 4.63
N LYS A 16 1.42 11.51 5.43
CA LYS A 16 1.75 11.36 6.85
C LYS A 16 2.60 10.14 7.15
N ILE A 17 2.93 9.36 6.14
CA ILE A 17 3.72 8.15 6.33
C ILE A 17 5.17 8.49 6.64
N THR A 18 5.74 7.79 7.62
CA THR A 18 7.11 7.99 8.04
C THR A 18 7.90 6.70 7.84
N GLU A 19 9.21 6.78 8.09
CA GLU A 19 10.06 5.61 8.02
C GLU A 19 9.63 4.52 9.00
N LYS A 20 9.13 4.91 10.15
CA LYS A 20 8.63 3.94 11.12
C LYS A 20 7.46 3.16 10.57
N ASP A 21 6.61 3.82 9.80
CA ASP A 21 5.46 3.15 9.19
C ASP A 21 5.92 2.12 8.17
N ILE A 22 6.95 2.46 7.40
CA ILE A 22 7.51 1.52 6.43
C ILE A 22 8.04 0.28 7.16
N GLU A 23 8.77 0.49 8.26
CA GLU A 23 9.26 -0.62 9.05
C GLU A 23 8.13 -1.47 9.57
N LYS A 24 7.05 -0.82 10.01
CA LYS A 24 5.92 -1.54 10.58
C LYS A 24 5.28 -2.47 9.56
N VAL A 25 5.14 -2.01 8.31
CA VAL A 25 4.59 -2.87 7.27
C VAL A 25 5.46 -4.10 7.05
N VAL A 26 6.79 -3.88 7.02
CA VAL A 26 7.70 -5.00 6.83
C VAL A 26 7.58 -6.00 7.98
N GLU A 27 7.55 -5.49 9.22
CA GLU A 27 7.46 -6.34 10.39
C GLU A 27 6.15 -7.10 10.48
N LYS A 28 5.06 -6.46 10.05
CA LYS A 28 3.72 -7.05 10.18
C LYS A 28 3.24 -7.70 8.90
N SER A 29 4.15 -7.96 7.97
CA SER A 29 3.74 -8.44 6.64
C SER A 29 2.95 -9.74 6.68
N GLU A 30 3.30 -10.67 7.59
CA GLU A 30 2.57 -11.92 7.67
C GLU A 30 1.16 -11.71 8.19
N GLU A 31 1.02 -10.85 9.18
CA GLU A 31 -0.29 -10.56 9.74
C GLU A 31 -1.17 -9.83 8.73
N ILE A 32 -0.57 -8.94 7.94
CA ILE A 32 -1.30 -8.25 6.89
C ILE A 32 -1.75 -9.27 5.84
N GLU A 33 -0.88 -10.19 5.47
CA GLU A 33 -1.23 -11.21 4.49
C GLU A 33 -2.42 -12.05 4.97
N GLU A 34 -2.45 -12.39 6.26
CA GLU A 34 -3.56 -13.14 6.80
C GLU A 34 -4.88 -12.39 6.65
N LYS A 35 -4.84 -11.08 6.82
CA LYS A 35 -6.05 -10.29 6.65
C LYS A 35 -6.55 -10.31 5.21
N PHE A 36 -5.63 -10.28 4.24
CA PHE A 36 -6.04 -10.40 2.85
C PHE A 36 -6.65 -11.77 2.55
N LYS A 37 -6.12 -12.82 3.16
CA LYS A 37 -6.64 -14.17 2.96
C LYS A 37 -7.98 -14.38 3.63
N ALA A 38 -8.17 -13.78 4.81
CA ALA A 38 -9.33 -14.07 5.63
C ALA A 38 -10.58 -13.31 5.22
N ARG A 39 -10.45 -12.09 4.69
CA ARG A 39 -11.59 -11.27 4.36
C ARG A 39 -11.99 -11.44 2.90
N GLY A 40 -13.26 -11.85 2.68
CA GLY A 40 -13.75 -12.12 1.33
C GLY A 40 -13.46 -11.01 0.32
N PRO A 41 -13.80 -9.75 0.61
CA PRO A 41 -13.57 -8.67 -0.35
C PRO A 41 -12.10 -8.43 -0.68
N LEU A 42 -11.18 -8.85 0.20
CA LEU A 42 -9.76 -8.63 -0.01
C LEU A 42 -9.05 -9.77 -0.71
N LYS A 43 -9.69 -10.94 -0.80
CA LYS A 43 -9.01 -12.11 -1.37
C LYS A 43 -8.54 -11.88 -2.81
N ARG A 44 -9.32 -11.13 -3.58
CA ARG A 44 -8.94 -10.88 -4.97
C ARG A 44 -7.68 -10.04 -5.10
N PHE A 45 -7.27 -9.38 -4.01
CA PHE A 45 -6.09 -8.52 -4.03
C PHE A 45 -4.85 -9.20 -3.47
N ILE A 46 -4.90 -10.52 -3.23
CA ILE A 46 -3.75 -11.17 -2.59
C ILE A 46 -2.47 -11.07 -3.42
N GLU A 47 -2.60 -11.19 -4.75
CA GLU A 47 -1.42 -11.05 -5.60
C GLU A 47 -0.93 -9.63 -5.64
N ASP A 48 -1.86 -8.68 -5.67
CA ASP A 48 -1.47 -7.27 -5.61
C ASP A 48 -0.75 -6.97 -4.31
N TYR A 49 -1.25 -7.53 -3.20
CA TYR A 49 -0.58 -7.36 -1.92
C TYR A 49 0.87 -7.87 -1.98
N ARG A 50 1.07 -9.04 -2.60
CA ARG A 50 2.42 -9.61 -2.66
C ARG A 50 3.37 -8.72 -3.44
N VAL A 51 2.87 -8.12 -4.52
CA VAL A 51 3.69 -7.18 -5.29
C VAL A 51 4.02 -5.94 -4.46
N LEU A 52 3.02 -5.40 -3.77
CA LEU A 52 3.25 -4.23 -2.93
C LEU A 52 4.25 -4.53 -1.82
N LYS A 53 4.13 -5.70 -1.21
CA LYS A 53 5.06 -6.11 -0.16
C LYS A 53 6.49 -6.16 -0.69
N GLU A 54 6.67 -6.76 -1.86
CA GLU A 54 8.00 -6.85 -2.43
C GLU A 54 8.56 -5.50 -2.83
N LEU A 55 7.71 -4.64 -3.36
CA LEU A 55 8.13 -3.27 -3.72
C LEU A 55 8.65 -2.54 -2.47
N ILE A 56 7.92 -2.61 -1.39
CA ILE A 56 8.31 -1.93 -0.16
C ILE A 56 9.62 -2.50 0.36
N ARG A 57 9.76 -3.82 0.35
CA ARG A 57 10.98 -4.46 0.82
C ARG A 57 12.19 -4.12 -0.04
N ASP A 58 12.02 -4.13 -1.35
CA ASP A 58 13.11 -3.82 -2.26
C ASP A 58 13.52 -2.36 -2.14
N TYR A 59 12.53 -1.47 -1.98
CA TYR A 59 12.84 -0.06 -1.76
C TYR A 59 13.61 0.14 -0.45
N ARG A 60 13.10 -0.43 0.63
CA ARG A 60 13.72 -0.30 1.94
C ARG A 60 15.13 -0.88 1.95
N GLY A 61 15.33 -2.00 1.27
CA GLY A 61 16.62 -2.64 1.22
C GLY A 61 17.61 -2.03 0.22
N GLY A 62 17.18 -1.01 -0.51
CA GLY A 62 18.07 -0.33 -1.44
C GLY A 62 18.22 -1.01 -2.78
N ARG A 63 17.49 -2.11 -3.02
CA ARG A 63 17.59 -2.83 -4.29
C ARG A 63 16.83 -2.14 -5.40
N TYR A 64 15.77 -1.41 -5.06
CA TYR A 64 14.96 -0.70 -6.04
C TYR A 64 14.67 0.70 -5.52
N ARG A 65 15.31 1.70 -6.11
CA ARG A 65 15.19 3.09 -5.67
C ARG A 65 14.53 4.00 -6.71
N GLN A 66 14.07 3.45 -7.82
CA GLN A 66 13.45 4.26 -8.86
C GLN A 66 12.03 4.72 -8.51
N ALA A 67 11.39 4.07 -7.54
CA ALA A 67 10.05 4.48 -7.14
C ALA A 67 10.09 5.82 -6.41
N LEU A 68 9.09 6.65 -6.69
CA LEU A 68 8.93 7.89 -5.95
C LEU A 68 8.54 7.56 -4.51
N TYR A 69 9.01 8.39 -3.58
CA TYR A 69 8.66 8.17 -2.18
C TYR A 69 7.14 8.17 -1.98
N GLY A 70 6.42 9.04 -2.72
CA GLY A 70 4.97 9.07 -2.64
C GLY A 70 4.31 7.75 -3.01
N THR A 71 4.90 7.03 -3.97
CA THR A 71 4.39 5.72 -4.35
C THR A 71 4.55 4.73 -3.19
N ILE A 72 5.73 4.73 -2.59
CA ILE A 72 5.99 3.85 -1.44
C ILE A 72 5.05 4.21 -0.29
N ALA A 73 4.90 5.51 -0.03
CA ALA A 73 4.05 5.97 1.07
C ALA A 73 2.59 5.58 0.86
N ALA A 74 2.10 5.68 -0.38
CA ALA A 74 0.73 5.28 -0.67
C ALA A 74 0.52 3.79 -0.42
N ALA A 75 1.48 2.97 -0.86
CA ALA A 75 1.40 1.53 -0.63
C ALA A 75 1.43 1.22 0.86
N VAL A 76 2.33 1.85 1.59
CA VAL A 76 2.44 1.63 3.04
C VAL A 76 1.15 2.05 3.74
N PHE A 77 0.61 3.22 3.37
CA PHE A 77 -0.63 3.69 3.97
C PHE A 77 -1.76 2.68 3.76
N ALA A 78 -1.92 2.21 2.53
CA ALA A 78 -3.01 1.29 2.23
C ALA A 78 -2.88 -0.02 3.01
N LEU A 79 -1.67 -0.54 3.11
CA LEU A 79 -1.47 -1.79 3.84
C LEU A 79 -1.67 -1.63 5.34
N LEU A 80 -1.22 -0.51 5.91
CA LEU A 80 -1.47 -0.26 7.33
C LEU A 80 -2.94 -0.01 7.59
N TYR A 81 -3.64 0.58 6.63
CA TYR A 81 -5.09 0.78 6.77
C TYR A 81 -5.80 -0.58 6.89
N VAL A 82 -5.39 -1.53 6.05
CA VAL A 82 -5.96 -2.87 6.14
C VAL A 82 -5.60 -3.53 7.47
N PHE A 83 -4.38 -3.31 7.91
CA PHE A 83 -3.89 -3.92 9.14
C PHE A 83 -4.59 -3.36 10.37
N ASN A 84 -4.57 -2.04 10.52
CA ASN A 84 -5.18 -1.40 11.69
C ASN A 84 -5.41 0.09 11.42
N PRO A 85 -6.59 0.44 10.89
CA PRO A 85 -6.86 1.84 10.54
C PRO A 85 -6.81 2.79 11.74
N LEU A 86 -7.11 2.28 12.93
CA LEU A 86 -7.12 3.15 14.11
C LEU A 86 -5.75 3.67 14.48
N ASP A 87 -4.70 2.91 14.18
CA ASP A 87 -3.34 3.34 14.47
C ASP A 87 -2.89 4.47 13.55
N LEU A 88 -3.46 4.52 12.37
CA LEU A 88 -3.03 5.47 11.34
C LEU A 88 -3.72 6.81 11.41
N LEU A 89 -4.96 6.83 11.88
CA LEU A 89 -5.87 7.88 11.48
C LEU A 89 -6.55 8.64 12.62
N PRO A 90 -5.87 8.94 13.73
CA PRO A 90 -6.54 9.77 14.72
C PRO A 90 -6.91 11.14 14.17
N ASP A 91 -6.17 11.62 13.16
CA ASP A 91 -6.41 12.93 12.60
C ASP A 91 -7.28 12.91 11.36
N VAL A 92 -7.24 11.82 10.60
CA VAL A 92 -7.88 11.77 9.28
C VAL A 92 -9.26 11.16 9.33
N LEU A 93 -9.45 10.06 10.08
CA LEU A 93 -10.72 9.36 10.14
C LEU A 93 -11.91 10.21 10.54
N PRO A 94 -11.79 11.07 11.56
CA PRO A 94 -12.98 11.83 11.99
C PRO A 94 -13.51 12.77 10.93
N ILE A 95 -12.67 13.16 10.00
CA ILE A 95 -13.07 14.16 9.00
C ILE A 95 -13.71 13.50 7.79
N ILE A 96 -13.13 12.40 7.34
CA ILE A 96 -13.52 11.80 6.07
C ILE A 96 -14.42 10.59 6.25
N GLY A 97 -14.43 10.03 7.44
CA GLY A 97 -15.13 8.79 7.70
C GLY A 97 -14.27 7.60 7.35
N VAL A 98 -14.88 6.43 7.44
CA VAL A 98 -14.16 5.18 7.23
C VAL A 98 -14.51 4.61 5.87
N LEU A 99 -13.49 4.35 5.07
CA LEU A 99 -13.66 3.64 3.80
C LEU A 99 -13.43 2.15 4.05
N ASP A 100 -14.07 1.31 3.25
CA ASP A 100 -13.78 -0.10 3.39
C ASP A 100 -12.41 -0.41 2.80
N ASP A 101 -11.83 -1.52 3.26
CA ASP A 101 -10.46 -1.88 2.91
C ASP A 101 -10.27 -2.06 1.41
N ALA A 102 -11.26 -2.68 0.75
CA ALA A 102 -11.15 -2.93 -0.69
C ALA A 102 -11.10 -1.63 -1.48
N SER A 103 -11.87 -0.63 -1.06
CA SER A 103 -11.86 0.68 -1.72
C SER A 103 -10.50 1.35 -1.57
N VAL A 104 -9.91 1.26 -0.38
CA VAL A 104 -8.59 1.85 -0.14
C VAL A 104 -7.53 1.18 -1.00
N ILE A 105 -7.56 -0.14 -1.07
CA ILE A 105 -6.60 -0.87 -1.91
C ILE A 105 -6.79 -0.51 -3.38
N THR A 106 -8.03 -0.48 -3.85
CA THR A 106 -8.29 -0.12 -5.25
C THR A 106 -7.76 1.27 -5.57
N ALA A 107 -8.05 2.24 -4.69
CA ALA A 107 -7.58 3.61 -4.91
C ALA A 107 -6.06 3.69 -4.93
N CYS A 108 -5.42 2.97 -4.02
CA CYS A 108 -3.97 2.93 -3.96
C CYS A 108 -3.38 2.39 -5.27
N LEU A 109 -3.91 1.26 -5.73
CA LEU A 109 -3.39 0.64 -6.95
C LEU A 109 -3.56 1.55 -8.15
N MET A 110 -4.67 2.29 -8.22
CA MET A 110 -4.88 3.23 -9.30
C MET A 110 -3.89 4.39 -9.24
N LEU A 111 -3.63 4.87 -8.04
CA LEU A 111 -2.69 5.99 -7.87
C LEU A 111 -1.28 5.65 -8.30
N ILE A 112 -0.83 4.44 -8.00
CA ILE A 112 0.56 4.06 -8.23
C ILE A 112 0.75 3.15 -9.43
N GLU A 113 -0.27 3.04 -10.27
CA GLU A 113 -0.28 2.10 -11.38
C GLU A 113 0.97 2.18 -12.24
N ARG A 114 1.38 3.40 -12.61
CA ARG A 114 2.53 3.58 -13.47
C ARG A 114 3.82 3.08 -12.82
N ASP A 115 4.05 3.50 -11.59
CA ASP A 115 5.26 3.09 -10.87
C ASP A 115 5.27 1.60 -10.59
N LEU A 116 4.09 1.04 -10.30
CA LEU A 116 3.99 -0.38 -10.05
C LEU A 116 4.34 -1.19 -11.30
N GLY A 117 3.91 -0.69 -12.47
CA GLY A 117 4.27 -1.33 -13.72
C GLY A 117 5.77 -1.32 -13.97
N LYS A 118 6.41 -0.19 -13.66
CA LYS A 118 7.87 -0.10 -13.80
C LYS A 118 8.57 -1.08 -12.87
N TYR A 119 8.07 -1.20 -11.66
CA TYR A 119 8.67 -2.13 -10.70
C TYR A 119 8.53 -3.57 -11.19
N ARG A 120 7.35 -3.93 -11.68
CA ARG A 120 7.13 -5.29 -12.17
C ARG A 120 8.09 -5.62 -13.31
N ASN A 121 8.29 -4.68 -14.23
CA ASN A 121 9.23 -4.88 -15.32
C ASN A 121 10.64 -5.06 -14.82
N TRP A 122 11.03 -4.26 -13.84
CA TRP A 122 12.34 -4.38 -13.24
C TRP A 122 12.52 -5.75 -12.58
N LYS A 123 11.49 -6.19 -11.86
CA LYS A 123 11.56 -7.46 -11.13
C LYS A 123 11.74 -8.65 -12.07
N VAL A 124 11.01 -8.65 -13.16
CA VAL A 124 11.12 -9.72 -14.15
C VAL A 124 12.55 -9.79 -14.68
N ARG A 125 13.15 -8.66 -14.97
CA ARG A 125 14.52 -8.65 -15.49
C ARG A 125 15.53 -9.18 -14.48
N GLN A 126 15.26 -8.98 -13.18
CA GLN A 126 16.15 -9.52 -12.16
C GLN A 126 16.13 -11.03 -12.13
N VAL A 127 14.96 -11.61 -12.36
CA VAL A 127 14.83 -13.07 -12.36
C VAL A 127 15.54 -13.68 -13.55
N ASP A 128 15.56 -13.01 -14.68
CA ASP A 128 16.14 -13.53 -15.91
C ASP A 128 17.66 -13.49 -15.94
N VAL A 129 18.26 -12.77 -15.03
CA VAL A 129 19.72 -12.71 -14.93
C VAL A 129 20.26 -13.84 -14.07
#